data_b195a9823023825b3444fe838e284d14
#
_entry.id   b195a9823023825b3444fe838e284d14
#
_cell.length_a   1.000
_cell.length_b   1.000
_cell.length_c   1.000
_cell.angle_alpha   90.00
_cell.angle_beta   90.00
_cell.angle_gamma   90.00
#
_symmetry.space_group_name_H-M   'P 1'
#
loop_
_entity.id
_entity.type
_entity.pdbx_description
1 polymer ?
#
loop_
_entity_poly.entity_id
_entity_poly.type
_entity_poly.pdbx_seq_one_letter_code
_entity_poly.pdbx_strand_id
1 'polypeptide(L)'
;ETGSRVDSVVKADDPVTIRKVANDNPFYDKVSGNTFIELIPENNKVNPEIIFNVPDVLANVGYDIYVVMAPALAYDTLATAENRMVPRFRCNLSYHDQKGKEETKRFSGYYTPKADVVDSLLIASDFKFPTCSYLLSDPQVHLQLTSSVTASKTDQFTRILRIDCIILKPHVEATDEAAKGRSWK
;
A
#
# COMPACT_ATOMS: atom_id res chain seq x y z
N GLU A 1 -18.19 -2.14 3.72
CA GLU A 1 -16.71 -2.13 3.84
C GLU A 1 -16.28 -0.78 4.39
N THR A 2 -15.83 -0.77 5.64
CA THR A 2 -15.36 0.44 6.34
C THR A 2 -13.83 0.45 6.34
N GLY A 3 -13.23 0.73 5.21
CA GLY A 3 -11.80 0.97 5.08
C GLY A 3 -11.54 2.43 4.71
N SER A 4 -10.52 3.04 5.29
CA SER A 4 -10.05 4.36 4.87
C SER A 4 -9.04 4.21 3.73
N ARG A 5 -9.30 4.86 2.63
CA ARG A 5 -8.35 4.96 1.51
C ARG A 5 -7.36 6.08 1.77
N VAL A 6 -6.09 5.81 1.58
CA VAL A 6 -5.02 6.79 1.66
C VAL A 6 -4.42 6.96 0.27
N ASP A 7 -4.44 8.18 -0.23
CA ASP A 7 -3.86 8.58 -1.52
C ASP A 7 -3.04 9.87 -1.42
N SER A 8 -2.82 10.36 -0.20
CA SER A 8 -2.03 11.56 0.05
C SER A 8 -0.55 11.24 0.14
N VAL A 9 0.21 11.66 -0.86
CA VAL A 9 1.66 11.53 -0.89
C VAL A 9 2.30 12.68 -0.14
N VAL A 10 3.13 12.38 0.86
CA VAL A 10 3.90 13.37 1.63
C VAL A 10 5.23 13.66 0.95
N LYS A 11 5.91 12.62 0.49
CA LYS A 11 7.22 12.70 -0.14
C LYS A 11 7.41 11.57 -1.13
N ALA A 12 8.08 11.87 -2.23
CA ALA A 12 8.62 10.88 -3.16
C ALA A 12 10.00 11.36 -3.64
N ASP A 13 10.96 10.44 -3.75
CA ASP A 13 12.32 10.76 -4.22
C ASP A 13 12.35 11.06 -5.71
N ASP A 14 11.45 10.43 -6.47
CA ASP A 14 11.34 10.57 -7.92
C ASP A 14 9.96 11.16 -8.31
N PRO A 15 9.81 11.69 -9.54
CA PRO A 15 8.55 12.23 -9.99
C PRO A 15 7.41 11.23 -9.92
N VAL A 16 6.30 11.66 -9.34
CA VAL A 16 5.06 10.89 -9.23
C VAL A 16 4.18 11.19 -10.43
N THR A 17 3.80 10.16 -11.15
CA THR A 17 2.87 10.25 -12.27
C THR A 17 1.54 9.60 -11.90
N ILE A 18 0.43 10.31 -12.12
CA ILE A 18 -0.90 9.72 -11.99
C ILE A 18 -1.26 9.09 -13.33
N ARG A 19 -1.50 7.78 -13.32
CA ARG A 19 -1.96 7.02 -14.48
C ARG A 19 -3.46 6.83 -14.42
N LYS A 20 -4.13 7.01 -15.57
CA LYS A 20 -5.56 6.75 -15.73
C LYS A 20 -5.76 5.42 -16.44
N VAL A 21 -6.69 4.63 -15.94
CA VAL A 21 -7.13 3.40 -16.61
C VAL A 21 -8.18 3.78 -17.66
N ALA A 22 -7.95 3.39 -18.90
CA ALA A 22 -8.88 3.68 -20.00
C ALA A 22 -10.17 2.86 -19.85
N ASN A 23 -11.29 3.41 -20.34
CA ASN A 23 -12.62 2.78 -20.20
C ASN A 23 -12.75 1.40 -20.87
N ASP A 24 -11.94 1.16 -21.88
CA ASP A 24 -11.86 -0.11 -22.61
C ASP A 24 -10.82 -1.08 -22.04
N ASN A 25 -10.09 -0.67 -21.01
CA ASN A 25 -9.09 -1.50 -20.35
C ASN A 25 -9.78 -2.53 -19.44
N PRO A 26 -9.36 -3.82 -19.44
CA PRO A 26 -9.91 -4.87 -18.57
C PRO A 26 -9.79 -4.60 -17.06
N PHE A 27 -8.97 -3.62 -16.66
CA PHE A 27 -8.79 -3.18 -15.27
C PHE A 27 -9.63 -1.96 -14.90
N TYR A 28 -10.42 -1.43 -15.84
CA TYR A 28 -11.39 -0.39 -15.54
C TYR A 28 -12.37 -0.90 -14.47
N ASP A 29 -12.68 -0.08 -13.48
CA ASP A 29 -13.46 -0.42 -12.27
C ASP A 29 -12.81 -1.45 -11.31
N LYS A 30 -11.61 -1.96 -11.62
CA LYS A 30 -10.83 -2.79 -10.69
C LYS A 30 -9.79 -2.00 -9.93
N VAL A 31 -9.27 -0.94 -10.55
CA VAL A 31 -8.39 0.05 -9.91
C VAL A 31 -9.26 1.13 -9.28
N SER A 32 -8.96 1.49 -8.06
CA SER A 32 -9.76 2.43 -7.27
C SER A 32 -9.83 3.82 -7.93
N GLY A 33 -11.04 4.26 -8.26
CA GLY A 33 -11.24 5.52 -8.98
C GLY A 33 -10.62 5.56 -10.38
N ASN A 34 -10.28 4.41 -10.94
CA ASN A 34 -9.67 4.25 -12.26
C ASN A 34 -8.37 5.06 -12.44
N THR A 35 -7.64 5.27 -11.35
CA THR A 35 -6.35 5.95 -11.33
C THR A 35 -5.40 5.30 -10.35
N PHE A 36 -4.11 5.31 -10.64
CA PHE A 36 -3.07 4.87 -9.72
C PHE A 36 -1.82 5.74 -9.83
N ILE A 37 -0.98 5.66 -8.82
CA ILE A 37 0.30 6.37 -8.77
C ILE A 37 1.37 5.47 -9.37
N GLU A 38 2.15 6.01 -10.30
CA GLU A 38 3.36 5.37 -10.80
C GLU A 38 4.59 6.19 -10.42
N LEU A 39 5.54 5.55 -9.75
CA LEU A 39 6.83 6.10 -9.38
C LEU A 39 7.91 5.39 -10.19
N ILE A 40 8.49 6.10 -11.15
CA ILE A 40 9.55 5.59 -12.03
C ILE A 40 10.87 6.19 -11.56
N PRO A 41 11.87 5.37 -11.18
CA PRO A 41 13.16 5.90 -10.77
C PRO A 41 13.88 6.57 -11.96
N GLU A 42 14.57 7.68 -11.71
CA GLU A 42 15.35 8.40 -12.72
C GLU A 42 16.47 7.54 -13.31
N ASN A 43 16.95 6.58 -12.55
CA ASN A 43 17.94 5.62 -13.03
C ASN A 43 17.74 4.23 -12.42
N ASN A 44 18.17 3.20 -13.14
CA ASN A 44 17.97 1.79 -12.76
C ASN A 44 18.84 1.33 -11.57
N LYS A 45 19.64 2.22 -10.97
CA LYS A 45 20.55 1.88 -9.86
C LYS A 45 19.98 2.25 -8.50
N VAL A 46 19.01 3.16 -8.47
CA VAL A 46 18.40 3.68 -7.23
C VAL A 46 17.05 3.02 -6.99
N ASN A 47 16.82 2.62 -5.75
CA ASN A 47 15.49 2.17 -5.31
C ASN A 47 14.68 3.38 -4.86
N PRO A 48 13.59 3.73 -5.56
CA PRO A 48 12.76 4.88 -5.20
C PRO A 48 11.97 4.61 -3.94
N GLU A 49 11.61 5.70 -3.27
CA GLU A 49 10.85 5.72 -2.03
C GLU A 49 9.65 6.66 -2.15
N ILE A 50 8.54 6.26 -1.57
CA ILE A 50 7.34 7.09 -1.45
C ILE A 50 6.77 6.97 -0.04
N ILE A 51 6.35 8.10 0.53
CA ILE A 51 5.75 8.20 1.85
C ILE A 51 4.31 8.70 1.70
N PHE A 52 3.38 7.94 2.24
CA PHE A 52 1.98 8.29 2.31
C PHE A 52 1.60 8.79 3.71
N ASN A 53 0.80 9.83 3.74
CA ASN A 53 0.13 10.24 4.96
C ASN A 53 -1.07 9.32 5.22
N VAL A 54 -1.11 8.73 6.40
CA VAL A 54 -2.21 7.86 6.83
C VAL A 54 -3.27 8.73 7.52
N PRO A 55 -4.56 8.54 7.25
CA PRO A 55 -5.61 9.28 7.93
C PRO A 55 -5.67 8.94 9.42
N ASP A 56 -6.51 9.66 10.15
CA ASP A 56 -6.68 9.50 11.58
C ASP A 56 -6.99 8.05 11.97
N VAL A 57 -6.22 7.55 12.93
CA VAL A 57 -6.37 6.21 13.49
C VAL A 57 -6.78 6.28 14.96
N LEU A 58 -7.49 5.26 15.41
CA LEU A 58 -7.92 5.11 16.80
C LEU A 58 -6.91 4.28 17.59
N ALA A 59 -6.66 4.68 18.83
CA ALA A 59 -5.83 3.90 19.73
C ALA A 59 -6.52 2.58 20.10
N ASN A 60 -5.71 1.53 20.26
CA ASN A 60 -6.13 0.19 20.70
C ASN A 60 -7.15 -0.52 19.77
N VAL A 61 -7.48 0.07 18.65
CA VAL A 61 -8.18 -0.62 17.57
C VAL A 61 -7.14 -1.33 16.71
N GLY A 62 -7.33 -2.62 16.48
CA GLY A 62 -6.49 -3.37 15.52
C GLY A 62 -6.84 -2.98 14.09
N TYR A 63 -5.83 -2.81 13.26
CA TYR A 63 -6.00 -2.57 11.83
C TYR A 63 -5.29 -3.62 11.01
N ASP A 64 -5.97 -4.10 9.99
CA ASP A 64 -5.34 -4.79 8.87
C ASP A 64 -4.93 -3.74 7.84
N ILE A 65 -3.64 -3.68 7.54
CA ILE A 65 -3.06 -2.67 6.64
C ILE A 65 -2.71 -3.35 5.33
N TYR A 66 -3.27 -2.84 4.24
CA TYR A 66 -3.02 -3.34 2.88
C TYR A 66 -2.40 -2.27 2.01
N VAL A 67 -1.47 -2.70 1.15
CA VAL A 67 -1.02 -1.93 0.00
C VAL A 67 -1.61 -2.58 -1.24
N VAL A 68 -2.36 -1.83 -2.02
CA VAL A 68 -2.98 -2.30 -3.26
C VAL A 68 -2.13 -1.82 -4.43
N MET A 69 -1.68 -2.77 -5.24
CA MET A 69 -0.80 -2.53 -6.38
C MET A 69 -1.54 -2.75 -7.69
N ALA A 70 -1.36 -1.80 -8.61
CA ALA A 70 -1.89 -1.92 -9.97
C ALA A 70 -0.89 -2.63 -10.88
N PRO A 71 -1.34 -3.52 -11.79
CA PRO A 71 -0.46 -4.13 -12.78
C PRO A 71 -0.11 -3.14 -13.89
N ALA A 72 1.00 -3.37 -14.59
CA ALA A 72 1.39 -2.57 -15.75
C ALA A 72 0.31 -2.53 -16.84
N LEU A 73 -0.41 -3.64 -17.01
CA LEU A 73 -1.53 -3.77 -17.96
C LEU A 73 -2.71 -2.85 -17.68
N ALA A 74 -2.83 -2.29 -16.49
CA ALA A 74 -3.86 -1.30 -16.17
C ALA A 74 -3.64 0.05 -16.89
N TYR A 75 -2.43 0.29 -17.38
CA TYR A 75 -2.12 1.48 -18.16
C TYR A 75 -1.73 1.15 -19.59
N ASP A 76 -0.88 0.15 -19.80
CA ASP A 76 -0.37 -0.27 -21.08
C ASP A 76 -0.79 -1.72 -21.38
N THR A 77 -1.86 -1.87 -22.15
CA THR A 77 -2.39 -3.19 -22.56
C THR A 77 -1.44 -3.97 -23.45
N LEU A 78 -0.46 -3.30 -24.05
CA LEU A 78 0.55 -3.89 -24.94
C LEU A 78 1.90 -4.07 -24.24
N ALA A 79 1.95 -3.89 -22.92
CA ALA A 79 3.18 -4.01 -22.15
C ALA A 79 3.89 -5.33 -22.44
N THR A 80 5.17 -5.23 -22.77
CA THR A 80 6.04 -6.39 -23.00
C THR A 80 6.30 -7.15 -21.70
N ALA A 81 6.86 -8.35 -21.79
CA ALA A 81 7.20 -9.14 -20.60
C ALA A 81 8.11 -8.38 -19.63
N GLU A 82 9.05 -7.57 -20.14
CA GLU A 82 9.93 -6.73 -19.34
C GLU A 82 9.15 -5.61 -18.61
N ASN A 83 8.23 -4.94 -19.29
CA ASN A 83 7.40 -3.88 -18.71
C ASN A 83 6.34 -4.41 -17.74
N ARG A 84 6.03 -5.71 -17.79
CA ARG A 84 5.12 -6.39 -16.86
C ARG A 84 5.80 -6.93 -15.60
N MET A 85 7.10 -6.76 -15.46
CA MET A 85 7.79 -7.16 -14.23
C MET A 85 7.15 -6.46 -13.02
N VAL A 86 7.06 -7.22 -11.93
CA VAL A 86 6.50 -6.74 -10.67
C VAL A 86 7.58 -6.09 -9.82
N PRO A 87 7.22 -5.12 -8.97
CA PRO A 87 8.15 -4.56 -8.00
C PRO A 87 8.38 -5.55 -6.86
N ARG A 88 9.49 -5.34 -6.17
CA ARG A 88 9.78 -5.90 -4.86
C ARG A 88 10.08 -4.75 -3.91
N PHE A 89 9.34 -4.63 -2.83
CA PHE A 89 9.43 -3.48 -1.95
C PHE A 89 9.34 -3.86 -0.46
N ARG A 90 9.71 -2.91 0.39
CA ARG A 90 9.59 -2.97 1.85
C ARG A 90 8.65 -1.87 2.33
N CYS A 91 8.09 -2.06 3.53
CA CYS A 91 7.27 -1.07 4.19
C CYS A 91 7.79 -0.74 5.58
N ASN A 92 7.71 0.54 5.92
CA ASN A 92 7.89 1.05 7.27
C ASN A 92 6.67 1.89 7.65
N LEU A 93 6.27 1.84 8.92
CA LEU A 93 5.17 2.64 9.45
C LEU A 93 5.71 3.50 10.58
N SER A 94 5.58 4.83 10.44
CA SER A 94 5.95 5.79 11.49
C SER A 94 4.71 6.32 12.19
N TYR A 95 4.75 6.40 13.50
CA TYR A 95 3.65 6.86 14.36
C TYR A 95 4.22 7.41 15.68
N HIS A 96 3.38 8.01 16.51
CA HIS A 96 3.80 8.52 17.81
C HIS A 96 3.33 7.62 18.95
N ASP A 97 4.19 7.44 19.95
CA ASP A 97 3.84 6.75 21.20
C ASP A 97 3.00 7.64 22.12
N GLN A 98 2.61 7.11 23.28
CA GLN A 98 1.80 7.84 24.27
C GLN A 98 2.53 9.05 24.88
N LYS A 99 3.84 9.16 24.71
CA LYS A 99 4.67 10.29 25.17
C LYS A 99 4.92 11.32 24.06
N GLY A 100 4.35 11.11 22.88
CA GLY A 100 4.56 11.94 21.70
C GLY A 100 5.90 11.71 21.00
N LYS A 101 6.61 10.62 21.32
CA LYS A 101 7.85 10.24 20.65
C LYS A 101 7.53 9.50 19.36
N GLU A 102 8.20 9.87 18.28
CA GLU A 102 8.08 9.14 17.01
C GLU A 102 8.70 7.74 17.12
N GLU A 103 7.95 6.76 16.69
CA GLU A 103 8.35 5.36 16.60
C GLU A 103 8.20 4.87 15.17
N THR A 104 9.09 3.97 14.75
CA THR A 104 9.02 3.36 13.42
C THR A 104 8.93 1.85 13.54
N LYS A 105 7.85 1.30 13.02
CA LYS A 105 7.69 -0.15 12.83
C LYS A 105 8.21 -0.54 11.46
N ARG A 106 9.26 -1.32 11.42
CA ARG A 106 9.73 -1.99 10.20
C ARG A 106 9.03 -3.33 10.06
N PHE A 107 8.32 -3.52 8.97
CA PHE A 107 7.74 -4.82 8.67
C PHE A 107 8.82 -5.70 8.05
N SER A 108 8.88 -6.95 8.53
CA SER A 108 9.89 -7.92 8.07
C SER A 108 9.55 -8.44 6.68
N GLY A 109 10.57 -8.68 5.88
CA GLY A 109 10.43 -9.30 4.57
C GLY A 109 10.25 -8.33 3.42
N TYR A 110 9.91 -8.91 2.29
CA TYR A 110 9.65 -8.20 1.04
C TYR A 110 8.24 -8.52 0.58
N TYR A 111 7.62 -7.52 -0.05
CA TYR A 111 6.30 -7.65 -0.67
C TYR A 111 6.45 -7.64 -2.18
N THR A 112 5.78 -8.56 -2.85
CA THR A 112 5.81 -8.72 -4.30
C THR A 112 4.39 -8.97 -4.78
N PRO A 113 3.79 -8.05 -5.55
CA PRO A 113 2.45 -8.25 -6.09
C PRO A 113 2.44 -9.28 -7.22
N LYS A 114 1.28 -9.79 -7.57
CA LYS A 114 1.05 -10.57 -8.78
C LYS A 114 1.10 -9.68 -10.01
N ALA A 115 1.56 -10.23 -11.14
CA ALA A 115 1.85 -9.45 -12.34
C ALA A 115 0.59 -8.96 -13.09
N ASP A 116 -0.46 -9.75 -13.11
CA ASP A 116 -1.58 -9.56 -14.04
C ASP A 116 -2.91 -9.30 -13.33
N VAL A 117 -2.89 -8.85 -12.09
CA VAL A 117 -4.07 -8.51 -11.31
C VAL A 117 -3.83 -7.26 -10.47
N VAL A 118 -4.89 -6.57 -10.08
CA VAL A 118 -4.84 -5.61 -8.97
C VAL A 118 -4.71 -6.44 -7.70
N ASP A 119 -3.59 -6.29 -7.01
CA ASP A 119 -3.23 -7.17 -5.89
C ASP A 119 -3.19 -6.42 -4.57
N SER A 120 -3.94 -6.91 -3.58
CA SER A 120 -3.98 -6.38 -2.21
C SER A 120 -3.03 -7.16 -1.33
N LEU A 121 -1.93 -6.54 -0.96
CA LEU A 121 -0.90 -7.13 -0.12
C LEU A 121 -1.12 -6.77 1.35
N LEU A 122 -1.34 -7.76 2.21
CA LEU A 122 -1.44 -7.57 3.65
C LEU A 122 -0.05 -7.26 4.22
N ILE A 123 0.13 -6.04 4.73
CA ILE A 123 1.39 -5.57 5.33
C ILE A 123 1.43 -5.87 6.82
N ALA A 124 0.32 -5.64 7.50
CA ALA A 124 0.15 -5.92 8.92
C ALA A 124 -1.27 -6.38 9.20
N SER A 125 -1.42 -7.29 10.16
CA SER A 125 -2.71 -7.74 10.68
C SER A 125 -2.81 -7.39 12.16
N ASP A 126 -3.98 -6.91 12.59
CA ASP A 126 -4.27 -6.49 13.96
C ASP A 126 -3.24 -5.51 14.54
N PHE A 127 -2.73 -4.59 13.72
CA PHE A 127 -1.81 -3.58 14.21
C PHE A 127 -2.55 -2.54 15.06
N LYS A 128 -2.10 -2.36 16.30
CA LYS A 128 -2.71 -1.41 17.26
C LYS A 128 -1.81 -0.20 17.43
N PHE A 129 -2.36 0.97 17.10
CA PHE A 129 -1.68 2.23 17.39
C PHE A 129 -1.77 2.53 18.89
N PRO A 130 -0.69 3.04 19.53
CA PRO A 130 -0.70 3.34 20.96
C PRO A 130 -1.48 4.60 21.29
N THR A 131 -1.70 5.49 20.32
CA THR A 131 -2.42 6.76 20.48
C THR A 131 -3.40 6.98 19.33
N CYS A 132 -4.40 7.82 19.57
CA CYS A 132 -5.25 8.35 18.51
C CYS A 132 -4.52 9.51 17.84
N SER A 133 -4.38 9.47 16.51
CA SER A 133 -3.62 10.50 15.79
C SER A 133 -4.23 11.89 15.95
N TYR A 134 -5.56 12.02 16.01
CA TYR A 134 -6.26 13.30 16.15
C TYR A 134 -6.11 13.98 17.54
N LEU A 135 -5.54 13.29 18.53
CA LEU A 135 -5.33 13.85 19.87
C LEU A 135 -4.01 14.63 19.99
N LEU A 136 -3.15 14.57 19.01
CA LEU A 136 -1.87 15.24 18.99
C LEU A 136 -1.94 16.50 18.11
N SER A 137 -1.15 17.51 18.41
CA SER A 137 -1.10 18.76 17.63
C SER A 137 -0.50 18.56 16.23
N ASP A 138 0.32 17.55 16.04
CA ASP A 138 0.87 17.13 14.75
C ASP A 138 0.89 15.60 14.67
N PRO A 139 -0.29 14.97 14.57
CA PRO A 139 -0.42 13.52 14.65
C PRO A 139 -0.17 12.89 13.29
N GLN A 140 1.07 12.82 12.87
CA GLN A 140 1.39 12.24 11.58
C GLN A 140 1.68 10.76 11.71
N VAL A 141 0.88 9.96 11.02
CA VAL A 141 1.16 8.55 10.77
C VAL A 141 1.53 8.41 9.31
N HIS A 142 2.71 7.86 9.05
CA HIS A 142 3.23 7.73 7.70
C HIS A 142 3.49 6.27 7.35
N LEU A 143 3.06 5.86 6.16
CA LEU A 143 3.46 4.59 5.57
C LEU A 143 4.47 4.87 4.45
N GLN A 144 5.68 4.33 4.61
CA GLN A 144 6.76 4.42 3.67
C GLN A 144 6.88 3.13 2.88
N LEU A 145 6.89 3.23 1.56
CA LEU A 145 7.21 2.15 0.66
C LEU A 145 8.55 2.44 -0.01
N THR A 146 9.48 1.49 0.08
CA THR A 146 10.79 1.58 -0.56
C THR A 146 10.98 0.40 -1.48
N SER A 147 11.22 0.65 -2.77
CA SER A 147 11.63 -0.41 -3.69
C SER A 147 12.88 -1.12 -3.16
N SER A 148 12.96 -2.41 -3.33
CA SER A 148 14.07 -3.21 -2.79
C SER A 148 14.55 -4.24 -3.80
N VAL A 149 15.13 -3.73 -4.89
CA VAL A 149 15.66 -4.52 -5.99
C VAL A 149 17.17 -4.32 -6.06
N THR A 150 17.92 -5.38 -5.82
CA THR A 150 19.40 -5.37 -5.98
C THR A 150 19.78 -5.47 -7.46
N ALA A 151 21.01 -5.09 -7.80
CA ALA A 151 21.50 -5.16 -9.17
C ALA A 151 21.42 -6.59 -9.76
N SER A 152 21.59 -7.62 -8.93
CA SER A 152 21.49 -9.03 -9.34
C SER A 152 20.05 -9.54 -9.52
N LYS A 153 19.03 -8.72 -9.29
CA LYS A 153 17.62 -9.09 -9.36
C LYS A 153 16.81 -8.24 -10.35
N THR A 154 17.48 -7.39 -11.12
CA THR A 154 16.83 -6.53 -12.12
C THR A 154 16.29 -7.28 -13.33
N ASP A 155 16.66 -8.53 -13.50
CA ASP A 155 16.09 -9.47 -14.48
C ASP A 155 14.75 -10.11 -14.03
N GLN A 156 14.44 -10.01 -12.73
CA GLN A 156 13.25 -10.62 -12.12
C GLN A 156 12.24 -9.59 -11.63
N PHE A 157 12.71 -8.42 -11.19
CA PHE A 157 11.89 -7.38 -10.56
C PHE A 157 12.18 -6.01 -11.15
N THR A 158 11.14 -5.20 -11.26
CA THR A 158 11.27 -3.76 -11.55
C THR A 158 11.38 -2.94 -10.28
N ARG A 159 12.01 -1.75 -10.39
CA ARG A 159 11.99 -0.73 -9.33
C ARG A 159 10.78 0.20 -9.42
N ILE A 160 10.01 0.13 -10.49
CA ILE A 160 8.82 0.95 -10.67
C ILE A 160 7.75 0.51 -9.68
N LEU A 161 7.23 1.46 -8.90
CA LEU A 161 6.11 1.22 -7.99
C LEU A 161 4.83 1.73 -8.63
N ARG A 162 3.80 0.87 -8.72
CA ARG A 162 2.46 1.20 -9.23
C ARG A 162 1.45 0.96 -8.12
N ILE A 163 1.06 2.04 -7.44
CA ILE A 163 0.28 1.97 -6.21
C ILE A 163 -1.12 2.48 -6.50
N ASP A 164 -2.12 1.62 -6.32
CA ASP A 164 -3.53 2.00 -6.42
C ASP A 164 -3.94 2.78 -5.17
N CYS A 165 -3.89 2.13 -4.01
CA CYS A 165 -4.24 2.75 -2.74
C CYS A 165 -3.64 1.99 -1.56
N ILE A 166 -3.74 2.61 -0.37
CA ILE A 166 -3.47 1.99 0.91
C ILE A 166 -4.79 1.87 1.65
N ILE A 167 -5.07 0.71 2.24
CA ILE A 167 -6.29 0.45 2.97
C ILE A 167 -5.96 0.11 4.42
N LEU A 168 -6.55 0.85 5.35
CA LEU A 168 -6.61 0.50 6.76
C LEU A 168 -8.01 -0.01 7.05
N LYS A 169 -8.13 -1.27 7.40
CA LYS A 169 -9.39 -1.91 7.73
C LYS A 169 -9.38 -2.30 9.20
N PRO A 170 -10.39 -1.94 9.99
CA PRO A 170 -10.52 -2.46 11.35
C PRO A 170 -10.46 -3.98 11.35
N HIS A 171 -9.58 -4.54 12.17
CA HIS A 171 -9.42 -5.97 12.28
C HIS A 171 -10.66 -6.57 12.97
N VAL A 172 -11.23 -7.57 12.33
CA VAL A 172 -12.33 -8.33 12.90
C VAL A 172 -11.80 -9.74 13.16
N GLU A 173 -11.71 -10.11 14.44
CA GLU A 173 -11.43 -11.50 14.79
C GLU A 173 -12.52 -12.39 14.17
N ALA A 174 -12.10 -13.44 13.48
CA ALA A 174 -13.02 -14.47 13.03
C ALA A 174 -13.55 -15.19 14.29
N THR A 175 -14.62 -14.67 14.86
CA THR A 175 -15.32 -15.38 15.93
C THR A 175 -15.98 -16.61 15.30
N ASP A 176 -15.80 -17.77 15.93
CA ASP A 176 -16.48 -19.03 15.56
C ASP A 176 -18.03 -18.90 15.51
N GLU A 177 -18.56 -17.79 15.97
CA GLU A 177 -19.97 -17.44 15.91
C GLU A 177 -20.47 -17.11 14.49
N ALA A 178 -19.62 -16.66 13.61
CA ALA A 178 -19.99 -16.48 12.20
C ALA A 178 -20.16 -17.83 11.47
N ALA A 179 -19.51 -18.88 11.97
CA ALA A 179 -19.65 -20.25 11.46
C ALA A 179 -20.90 -20.97 12.03
N LYS A 180 -21.43 -20.50 13.15
CA LYS A 180 -22.68 -21.01 13.73
C LYS A 180 -23.81 -20.11 13.29
N GLY A 181 -24.32 -20.32 12.07
CA GLY A 181 -25.42 -19.55 11.51
C GLY A 181 -26.51 -19.28 12.55
N ARG A 182 -26.56 -18.07 13.12
CA ARG A 182 -27.67 -17.62 13.93
C ARG A 182 -28.88 -17.41 13.01
N SER A 183 -29.73 -18.40 13.00
CA SER A 183 -31.08 -18.24 12.49
C SER A 183 -31.81 -17.27 13.44
N TRP A 184 -32.05 -16.06 13.00
CA TRP A 184 -32.99 -15.16 13.64
C TRP A 184 -34.39 -15.68 13.37
N LYS A 185 -35.08 -16.15 14.42
CA LYS A 185 -36.52 -16.41 14.36
C LYS A 185 -37.27 -15.11 14.59
#